data_9bd33fd51ce3db866d2cb91c7bcdb733
#
_entry.id   9bd33fd51ce3db866d2cb91c7bcdb733
#
_cell.length_a   1.000
_cell.length_b   1.000
_cell.length_c   1.000
_cell.angle_alpha   90.00
_cell.angle_beta   90.00
_cell.angle_gamma   90.00
#
_symmetry.space_group_name_H-M   'P 1'
#
loop_
_entity.id
_entity.type
_entity.pdbx_description
1 polymer ?
#
loop_
_entity_poly.entity_id
_entity_poly.type
_entity_poly.pdbx_seq_one_letter_code
_entity_poly.pdbx_strand_id
1 'polypeptide(L)'
;MIKIITTFLSYIFILFNSNLIADDDAKLRIGLLAPFSGEYRNLGESLLLSTQLALNEIANKDIVIIPRDSGTNEKDKLNLAIKEIIDNGAKIIIGPMTSSSFKELGKYRDTIFISLSNKEPKISNNVINIGISLESQLSAIEKFLIKKKKKKTVVLYPKNEYEKFIDEKIKLLKLKNFKIFKYSSDPRVLTGQIEKLTDYGRRKKDLQKRKDVLKKQDNERSKRELKVLDKLYTLGSVDFDSLIIIDFGNNLKSVLASLIFSDVSDEDVLFTTVNQWFDESIFRENSVKNLYFPSVDMKQFKKYNEKYFRTFSLKPDEITILSYDALGLIYYIWNKNKGIKTINDFFIKEKIKGKIGTFEFKDGKVLQQLKIYKTVKGRFKEF
;
A
#
# COMPACT_ATOMS: atom_id res chain seq x y z
N MET A 1 34.04 3.36 -13.70
CA MET A 1 32.62 3.16 -13.97
C MET A 1 31.74 4.19 -13.26
N ILE A 2 31.94 4.52 -11.99
CA ILE A 2 31.15 5.54 -11.25
C ILE A 2 31.26 6.96 -11.87
N LYS A 3 32.41 7.37 -12.38
CA LYS A 3 32.57 8.69 -13.02
C LYS A 3 31.80 8.85 -14.35
N ILE A 4 31.57 7.76 -15.08
CA ILE A 4 30.86 7.82 -16.37
C ILE A 4 29.33 7.93 -16.11
N ILE A 5 28.82 7.31 -15.05
CA ILE A 5 27.40 7.39 -14.68
C ILE A 5 27.04 8.78 -14.15
N THR A 6 27.93 9.39 -13.35
CA THR A 6 27.72 10.78 -12.87
C THR A 6 27.74 11.78 -14.01
N THR A 7 28.61 11.59 -15.03
CA THR A 7 28.68 12.45 -16.18
C THR A 7 27.45 12.30 -17.10
N PHE A 8 26.90 11.08 -17.21
CA PHE A 8 25.72 10.84 -18.03
C PHE A 8 24.45 11.42 -17.37
N LEU A 9 24.31 11.31 -16.03
CA LEU A 9 23.23 11.96 -15.29
C LEU A 9 23.33 13.48 -15.30
N SER A 10 24.56 14.05 -15.21
CA SER A 10 24.77 15.48 -15.36
C SER A 10 24.42 15.97 -16.76
N TYR A 11 24.68 15.17 -17.79
CA TYR A 11 24.31 15.50 -19.17
C TYR A 11 22.79 15.48 -19.40
N ILE A 12 22.08 14.54 -18.79
CA ILE A 12 20.61 14.53 -18.80
C ILE A 12 20.05 15.78 -18.10
N PHE A 13 20.64 16.22 -16.99
CA PHE A 13 20.23 17.43 -16.28
C PHE A 13 20.56 18.72 -17.04
N ILE A 14 21.67 18.78 -17.79
CA ILE A 14 22.06 19.91 -18.65
C ILE A 14 21.15 20.00 -19.88
N LEU A 15 20.70 18.89 -20.43
CA LEU A 15 19.73 18.88 -21.53
C LEU A 15 18.33 19.34 -21.09
N PHE A 16 18.01 19.28 -19.80
CA PHE A 16 16.74 19.80 -19.24
C PHE A 16 16.79 21.29 -18.86
N ASN A 17 17.99 21.91 -18.76
CA ASN A 17 18.15 23.36 -18.58
C ASN A 17 18.31 24.15 -19.88
N SER A 18 18.55 23.48 -20.99
CA SER A 18 18.33 24.13 -22.30
C SER A 18 16.82 24.36 -22.39
N ASN A 19 16.38 25.62 -22.56
CA ASN A 19 15.00 25.98 -22.88
C ASN A 19 14.42 24.92 -23.83
N LEU A 20 13.77 23.91 -23.29
CA LEU A 20 12.90 23.05 -24.05
C LEU A 20 11.86 24.00 -24.61
N ILE A 21 12.04 24.41 -25.86
CA ILE A 21 10.96 24.93 -26.66
C ILE A 21 9.92 23.83 -26.55
N ALA A 22 8.93 24.06 -25.68
CA ALA A 22 7.82 23.16 -25.55
C ALA A 22 7.28 23.06 -26.98
N ASP A 23 7.26 21.83 -27.50
CA ASP A 23 6.72 21.55 -28.82
C ASP A 23 5.33 22.20 -28.85
N ASP A 24 5.23 23.34 -29.55
CA ASP A 24 4.03 24.20 -29.49
C ASP A 24 2.80 23.47 -30.06
N ASP A 25 3.05 22.36 -30.79
CA ASP A 25 2.03 21.49 -31.38
C ASP A 25 1.52 20.38 -30.44
N ALA A 26 2.11 20.22 -29.24
CA ALA A 26 1.67 19.17 -28.33
C ALA A 26 0.24 19.38 -27.84
N LYS A 27 -0.63 18.42 -28.11
CA LYS A 27 -2.05 18.47 -27.75
C LYS A 27 -2.34 18.13 -26.29
N LEU A 28 -1.43 17.37 -25.64
CA LEU A 28 -1.56 16.95 -24.23
C LEU A 28 -0.28 17.25 -23.46
N ARG A 29 -0.32 18.28 -22.63
CA ARG A 29 0.77 18.68 -21.72
C ARG A 29 0.45 18.18 -20.30
N ILE A 30 1.37 17.45 -19.71
CA ILE A 30 1.18 16.83 -18.37
C ILE A 30 2.36 17.25 -17.49
N GLY A 31 2.06 17.84 -16.33
CA GLY A 31 3.06 18.08 -15.31
C GLY A 31 3.45 16.79 -14.58
N LEU A 32 4.72 16.67 -14.22
CA LEU A 32 5.19 15.68 -13.24
C LEU A 32 5.78 16.41 -12.05
N LEU A 33 5.06 16.36 -10.93
CA LEU A 33 5.42 17.00 -9.67
C LEU A 33 6.00 15.97 -8.71
N ALA A 34 7.33 15.88 -8.66
CA ALA A 34 8.06 14.89 -7.87
C ALA A 34 9.24 15.53 -7.11
N PRO A 35 9.72 14.93 -6.01
CA PRO A 35 10.83 15.45 -5.23
C PRO A 35 12.17 15.14 -5.95
N PHE A 36 12.66 16.06 -6.76
CA PHE A 36 13.95 15.92 -7.43
C PHE A 36 15.13 16.44 -6.60
N SER A 37 14.89 16.88 -5.38
CA SER A 37 15.89 17.30 -4.40
C SER A 37 15.57 16.80 -3.01
N GLY A 38 16.55 16.90 -2.08
CA GLY A 38 16.40 16.48 -0.69
C GLY A 38 16.40 14.96 -0.50
N GLU A 39 15.82 14.52 0.60
CA GLU A 39 15.82 13.12 1.07
C GLU A 39 15.21 12.14 0.05
N TYR A 40 14.17 12.55 -0.67
CA TYR A 40 13.43 11.70 -1.61
C TYR A 40 13.84 11.87 -3.07
N ARG A 41 15.02 12.45 -3.34
CA ARG A 41 15.52 12.68 -4.69
C ARG A 41 15.52 11.41 -5.54
N ASN A 42 16.05 10.30 -5.02
CA ASN A 42 16.12 9.04 -5.76
C ASN A 42 14.73 8.54 -6.17
N LEU A 43 13.75 8.71 -5.29
CA LEU A 43 12.36 8.38 -5.58
C LEU A 43 11.79 9.29 -6.68
N GLY A 44 12.08 10.59 -6.65
CA GLY A 44 11.67 11.53 -7.70
C GLY A 44 12.25 11.16 -9.06
N GLU A 45 13.55 10.85 -9.12
CA GLU A 45 14.23 10.38 -10.33
C GLU A 45 13.61 9.06 -10.84
N SER A 46 13.32 8.12 -9.95
CA SER A 46 12.66 6.86 -10.30
C SER A 46 11.23 7.06 -10.84
N LEU A 47 10.49 8.04 -10.31
CA LEU A 47 9.18 8.44 -10.86
C LEU A 47 9.28 9.01 -12.27
N LEU A 48 10.27 9.87 -12.53
CA LEU A 48 10.51 10.43 -13.84
C LEU A 48 10.81 9.33 -14.86
N LEU A 49 11.71 8.41 -14.53
CA LEU A 49 12.06 7.28 -15.39
C LEU A 49 10.86 6.35 -15.63
N SER A 50 10.03 6.13 -14.61
CA SER A 50 8.78 5.36 -14.72
C SER A 50 7.78 6.03 -15.68
N THR A 51 7.63 7.35 -15.57
CA THR A 51 6.78 8.15 -16.47
C THR A 51 7.32 8.11 -17.90
N GLN A 52 8.64 8.23 -18.07
CA GLN A 52 9.32 8.09 -19.36
C GLN A 52 9.10 6.72 -19.99
N LEU A 53 9.14 5.65 -19.17
CA LEU A 53 8.88 4.30 -19.65
C LEU A 53 7.44 4.15 -20.18
N ALA A 54 6.48 4.73 -19.49
CA ALA A 54 5.07 4.75 -19.93
C ALA A 54 4.91 5.57 -21.23
N LEU A 55 5.54 6.73 -21.30
CA LEU A 55 5.51 7.59 -22.49
C LEU A 55 6.08 6.85 -23.73
N ASN A 56 7.20 6.15 -23.56
CA ASN A 56 7.80 5.35 -24.62
C ASN A 56 6.88 4.20 -25.09
N GLU A 57 6.10 3.60 -24.19
CA GLU A 57 5.11 2.56 -24.57
C GLU A 57 3.90 3.14 -25.29
N ILE A 58 3.44 4.32 -24.88
CA ILE A 58 2.32 5.02 -25.52
C ILE A 58 2.72 5.43 -26.95
N ALA A 59 4.00 5.82 -27.13
CA ALA A 59 4.58 6.21 -28.42
C ALA A 59 3.77 7.28 -29.18
N ASN A 60 3.13 8.21 -28.45
CA ASN A 60 2.35 9.30 -29.03
C ASN A 60 3.13 10.62 -28.91
N LYS A 61 3.42 11.24 -30.05
CA LYS A 61 4.18 12.50 -30.13
C LYS A 61 3.40 13.73 -29.63
N ASP A 62 2.08 13.62 -29.53
CA ASP A 62 1.22 14.70 -29.05
C ASP A 62 1.29 14.88 -27.50
N ILE A 63 2.09 14.08 -26.79
CA ILE A 63 2.21 14.12 -25.33
C ILE A 63 3.57 14.68 -24.92
N VAL A 64 3.54 15.69 -24.07
CA VAL A 64 4.73 16.27 -23.43
C VAL A 64 4.62 16.18 -21.92
N ILE A 65 5.69 15.71 -21.27
CA ILE A 65 5.81 15.69 -19.81
C ILE A 65 6.67 16.86 -19.35
N ILE A 66 6.17 17.63 -18.39
CA ILE A 66 6.84 18.78 -17.80
C ILE A 66 7.21 18.47 -16.35
N PRO A 67 8.44 17.97 -16.08
CA PRO A 67 8.87 17.66 -14.72
C PRO A 67 9.25 18.92 -13.95
N ARG A 68 8.85 19.00 -12.66
CA ARG A 68 9.26 20.06 -11.73
C ARG A 68 9.45 19.49 -10.33
N ASP A 69 10.43 20.07 -9.64
CA ASP A 69 10.81 19.66 -8.30
C ASP A 69 9.83 20.17 -7.25
N SER A 70 9.09 19.25 -6.61
CA SER A 70 8.18 19.59 -5.52
C SER A 70 8.88 19.92 -4.22
N GLY A 71 10.19 19.65 -4.11
CA GLY A 71 10.88 19.60 -2.82
C GLY A 71 10.32 18.53 -1.88
N THR A 72 10.83 18.53 -0.65
CA THR A 72 10.35 17.64 0.41
C THR A 72 9.75 18.48 1.52
N ASN A 73 8.41 18.54 1.60
CA ASN A 73 7.66 19.37 2.57
C ASN A 73 7.94 20.89 2.47
N GLU A 74 8.39 21.37 1.33
CA GLU A 74 8.72 22.77 1.05
C GLU A 74 7.56 23.44 0.30
N LYS A 75 6.69 24.15 1.04
CA LYS A 75 5.47 24.73 0.50
C LYS A 75 5.71 25.74 -0.63
N ASP A 76 6.69 26.61 -0.50
CA ASP A 76 6.97 27.66 -1.49
C ASP A 76 7.53 27.03 -2.77
N LYS A 77 8.42 26.07 -2.66
CA LYS A 77 8.97 25.32 -3.78
C LYS A 77 7.89 24.53 -4.51
N LEU A 78 6.98 23.89 -3.76
CA LEU A 78 5.83 23.20 -4.33
C LEU A 78 4.95 24.15 -5.14
N ASN A 79 4.60 25.33 -4.58
CA ASN A 79 3.75 26.31 -5.25
C ASN A 79 4.43 26.90 -6.50
N LEU A 80 5.75 27.17 -6.43
CA LEU A 80 6.53 27.61 -7.58
C LEU A 80 6.51 26.55 -8.69
N ALA A 81 6.79 25.30 -8.35
CA ALA A 81 6.79 24.18 -9.29
C ALA A 81 5.42 24.01 -9.99
N ILE A 82 4.32 24.08 -9.22
CA ILE A 82 2.96 24.01 -9.79
C ILE A 82 2.71 25.17 -10.76
N LYS A 83 3.08 26.40 -10.36
CA LYS A 83 2.92 27.56 -11.22
C LYS A 83 3.67 27.43 -12.52
N GLU A 84 4.95 27.03 -12.46
CA GLU A 84 5.76 26.81 -13.67
C GLU A 84 5.17 25.75 -14.62
N ILE A 85 4.58 24.67 -14.05
CA ILE A 85 3.90 23.63 -14.84
C ILE A 85 2.70 24.23 -15.57
N ILE A 86 1.88 25.04 -14.85
CA ILE A 86 0.68 25.69 -15.42
C ILE A 86 1.06 26.72 -16.48
N ASP A 87 2.08 27.54 -16.21
CA ASP A 87 2.57 28.56 -17.15
C ASP A 87 3.11 27.92 -18.45
N ASN A 88 3.56 26.65 -18.39
CA ASN A 88 3.91 25.85 -19.55
C ASN A 88 2.72 25.12 -20.19
N GLY A 89 1.49 25.49 -19.84
CA GLY A 89 0.25 25.04 -20.49
C GLY A 89 -0.29 23.70 -20.03
N ALA A 90 0.26 23.08 -18.97
CA ALA A 90 -0.29 21.84 -18.43
C ALA A 90 -1.47 22.12 -17.49
N LYS A 91 -2.59 21.41 -17.70
CA LYS A 91 -3.78 21.42 -16.84
C LYS A 91 -3.91 20.14 -16.01
N ILE A 92 -3.09 19.15 -16.25
CA ILE A 92 -3.08 17.88 -15.55
C ILE A 92 -1.68 17.63 -15.00
N ILE A 93 -1.60 17.30 -13.72
CA ILE A 93 -0.33 17.09 -13.01
C ILE A 93 -0.33 15.73 -12.33
N ILE A 94 0.63 14.89 -12.64
CA ILE A 94 0.92 13.66 -11.89
C ILE A 94 1.70 14.04 -10.64
N GLY A 95 1.21 13.64 -9.47
CA GLY A 95 1.73 14.06 -8.18
C GLY A 95 0.75 15.01 -7.45
N PRO A 96 1.11 15.46 -6.26
CA PRO A 96 2.26 15.09 -5.47
C PRO A 96 2.17 13.68 -4.89
N MET A 97 3.28 13.21 -4.32
CA MET A 97 3.32 11.92 -3.64
C MET A 97 2.80 11.98 -2.21
N THR A 98 2.93 13.12 -1.55
CA THR A 98 2.62 13.28 -0.13
C THR A 98 1.28 13.96 0.10
N SER A 99 0.53 13.46 1.07
CA SER A 99 -0.76 14.05 1.46
C SER A 99 -0.64 15.41 2.18
N SER A 100 0.53 15.74 2.71
CA SER A 100 0.79 17.04 3.35
C SER A 100 0.61 18.21 2.39
N SER A 101 0.80 17.98 1.09
CA SER A 101 0.68 18.98 0.03
C SER A 101 -0.77 19.31 -0.37
N PHE A 102 -1.76 18.49 -0.02
CA PHE A 102 -3.13 18.60 -0.58
C PHE A 102 -3.87 19.89 -0.26
N LYS A 103 -3.59 20.52 0.89
CA LYS A 103 -4.19 21.83 1.21
C LYS A 103 -3.81 22.92 0.20
N GLU A 104 -2.60 22.82 -0.33
CA GLU A 104 -2.09 23.79 -1.31
C GLU A 104 -2.73 23.59 -2.67
N LEU A 105 -3.04 22.34 -3.06
CA LEU A 105 -3.59 22.02 -4.38
C LEU A 105 -4.98 22.62 -4.62
N GLY A 106 -5.78 22.80 -3.58
CA GLY A 106 -7.12 23.40 -3.68
C GLY A 106 -7.15 24.85 -4.17
N LYS A 107 -5.99 25.52 -4.22
CA LYS A 107 -5.85 26.89 -4.78
C LYS A 107 -5.87 26.89 -6.31
N TYR A 108 -5.52 25.79 -6.94
CA TYR A 108 -5.36 25.65 -8.39
C TYR A 108 -6.59 24.94 -8.98
N ARG A 109 -7.75 25.60 -8.93
CA ARG A 109 -9.07 25.00 -9.23
C ARG A 109 -9.21 24.46 -10.66
N ASP A 110 -8.49 25.06 -11.61
CA ASP A 110 -8.53 24.69 -13.02
C ASP A 110 -7.48 23.63 -13.39
N THR A 111 -6.76 23.11 -12.39
CA THR A 111 -5.73 22.10 -12.56
C THR A 111 -6.15 20.79 -11.90
N ILE A 112 -6.03 19.68 -12.62
CA ILE A 112 -6.34 18.34 -12.13
C ILE A 112 -5.05 17.69 -11.63
N PHE A 113 -5.05 17.23 -10.38
CA PHE A 113 -3.93 16.53 -9.79
C PHE A 113 -4.21 15.03 -9.69
N ILE A 114 -3.32 14.20 -10.22
CA ILE A 114 -3.34 12.75 -10.05
C ILE A 114 -2.34 12.38 -8.97
N SER A 115 -2.80 12.35 -7.73
CA SER A 115 -1.96 12.05 -6.58
C SER A 115 -1.59 10.57 -6.49
N LEU A 116 -0.33 10.29 -6.14
CA LEU A 116 0.20 8.95 -5.94
C LEU A 116 0.18 8.53 -4.45
N SER A 117 -0.34 9.38 -3.57
CA SER A 117 -0.43 9.10 -2.14
C SER A 117 -1.38 7.93 -1.84
N ASN A 118 -1.05 7.15 -0.83
CA ASN A 118 -1.95 6.13 -0.28
C ASN A 118 -2.92 6.70 0.78
N LYS A 119 -2.75 7.97 1.16
CA LYS A 119 -3.61 8.68 2.12
C LYS A 119 -4.66 9.49 1.36
N GLU A 120 -5.89 9.39 1.82
CA GLU A 120 -7.01 10.21 1.34
C GLU A 120 -7.30 11.27 2.40
N PRO A 121 -6.70 12.45 2.36
CA PRO A 121 -7.15 13.56 3.20
C PRO A 121 -8.50 14.06 2.69
N LYS A 122 -9.15 14.93 3.45
CA LYS A 122 -10.31 15.70 2.96
C LYS A 122 -9.87 16.49 1.72
N ILE A 123 -10.18 15.95 0.57
CA ILE A 123 -9.59 16.29 -0.72
C ILE A 123 -10.27 17.53 -1.27
N SER A 124 -9.49 18.40 -1.88
CA SER A 124 -10.01 19.43 -2.78
C SER A 124 -10.63 18.74 -4.02
N ASN A 125 -11.68 19.37 -4.58
CA ASN A 125 -12.44 18.81 -5.70
C ASN A 125 -11.65 18.67 -7.02
N ASN A 126 -10.35 18.94 -7.01
CA ASN A 126 -9.45 18.87 -8.16
C ASN A 126 -8.34 17.80 -8.02
N VAL A 127 -8.45 16.89 -7.06
CA VAL A 127 -7.46 15.82 -6.83
C VAL A 127 -8.08 14.45 -7.00
N ILE A 128 -7.48 13.62 -7.85
CA ILE A 128 -7.75 12.18 -7.96
C ILE A 128 -6.60 11.44 -7.28
N ASN A 129 -6.91 10.60 -6.31
CA ASN A 129 -5.89 9.80 -5.63
C ASN A 129 -5.88 8.37 -6.20
N ILE A 130 -4.78 8.00 -6.88
CA ILE A 130 -4.58 6.66 -7.44
C ILE A 130 -3.65 5.77 -6.60
N GLY A 131 -3.12 6.28 -5.50
CA GLY A 131 -2.36 5.48 -4.55
C GLY A 131 -3.19 4.33 -3.97
N ILE A 132 -2.53 3.26 -3.53
CA ILE A 132 -3.21 2.09 -2.95
C ILE A 132 -3.84 2.48 -1.62
N SER A 133 -5.13 2.80 -1.64
CA SER A 133 -5.85 3.29 -0.46
C SER A 133 -6.08 2.18 0.56
N LEU A 134 -6.17 2.55 1.86
CA LEU A 134 -6.55 1.62 2.91
C LEU A 134 -7.95 1.02 2.67
N GLU A 135 -8.88 1.81 2.09
CA GLU A 135 -10.22 1.36 1.72
C GLU A 135 -10.18 0.22 0.69
N SER A 136 -9.36 0.35 -0.36
CA SER A 136 -9.16 -0.70 -1.37
C SER A 136 -8.57 -1.97 -0.76
N GLN A 137 -7.62 -1.82 0.15
CA GLN A 137 -6.98 -2.93 0.84
C GLN A 137 -7.96 -3.66 1.77
N LEU A 138 -8.68 -2.92 2.60
CA LEU A 138 -9.70 -3.49 3.50
C LEU A 138 -10.82 -4.17 2.72
N SER A 139 -11.26 -3.59 1.59
CA SER A 139 -12.25 -4.22 0.71
C SER A 139 -11.78 -5.56 0.14
N ALA A 140 -10.50 -5.66 -0.24
CA ALA A 140 -9.93 -6.91 -0.73
C ALA A 140 -9.84 -7.97 0.38
N ILE A 141 -9.40 -7.58 1.59
CA ILE A 141 -9.33 -8.46 2.76
C ILE A 141 -10.74 -8.92 3.16
N GLU A 142 -11.71 -8.02 3.22
CA GLU A 142 -13.10 -8.34 3.55
C GLU A 142 -13.67 -9.42 2.62
N LYS A 143 -13.56 -9.23 1.30
CA LYS A 143 -13.99 -10.21 0.31
C LYS A 143 -13.31 -11.56 0.50
N PHE A 144 -12.03 -11.54 0.85
CA PHE A 144 -11.26 -12.74 1.13
C PHE A 144 -11.74 -13.46 2.38
N LEU A 145 -11.96 -12.75 3.50
CA LEU A 145 -12.48 -13.33 4.74
C LEU A 145 -13.88 -13.93 4.54
N ILE A 146 -14.76 -13.25 3.81
CA ILE A 146 -16.09 -13.77 3.45
C ILE A 146 -15.97 -15.06 2.61
N LYS A 147 -15.11 -15.07 1.59
CA LYS A 147 -14.83 -16.26 0.77
C LYS A 147 -14.31 -17.42 1.61
N LYS A 148 -13.51 -17.13 2.65
CA LYS A 148 -12.99 -18.11 3.62
C LYS A 148 -13.98 -18.46 4.74
N LYS A 149 -15.21 -17.93 4.69
CA LYS A 149 -16.28 -18.19 5.66
C LYS A 149 -15.90 -17.86 7.10
N LYS A 150 -15.00 -16.84 7.28
CA LYS A 150 -14.62 -16.39 8.62
C LYS A 150 -15.77 -15.64 9.29
N LYS A 151 -15.95 -15.87 10.61
CA LYS A 151 -17.16 -15.43 11.33
C LYS A 151 -16.86 -14.39 12.41
N LYS A 152 -15.66 -14.46 13.01
CA LYS A 152 -15.27 -13.60 14.13
C LYS A 152 -13.91 -13.00 13.83
N THR A 153 -13.87 -11.75 13.42
CA THR A 153 -12.64 -11.03 13.04
C THR A 153 -12.20 -10.07 14.15
N VAL A 154 -10.91 -9.99 14.42
CA VAL A 154 -10.34 -8.89 15.21
C VAL A 154 -9.52 -8.00 14.29
N VAL A 155 -9.77 -6.69 14.34
CA VAL A 155 -9.00 -5.68 13.63
C VAL A 155 -8.03 -5.04 14.61
N LEU A 156 -6.72 -5.19 14.35
CA LEU A 156 -5.63 -4.70 15.20
C LEU A 156 -4.91 -3.55 14.51
N TYR A 157 -4.67 -2.46 15.24
CA TYR A 157 -3.83 -1.35 14.78
C TYR A 157 -3.27 -0.55 15.96
N PRO A 158 -2.13 0.17 15.75
CA PRO A 158 -1.50 0.91 16.81
C PRO A 158 -2.26 2.20 17.15
N LYS A 159 -2.17 2.61 18.42
CA LYS A 159 -2.58 3.94 18.89
C LYS A 159 -1.53 4.96 18.49
N ASN A 160 -1.74 5.63 17.36
CA ASN A 160 -0.87 6.66 16.84
C ASN A 160 -1.67 7.77 16.12
N GLU A 161 -1.00 8.68 15.44
CA GLU A 161 -1.62 9.78 14.69
C GLU A 161 -2.60 9.34 13.60
N TYR A 162 -2.48 8.10 13.10
CA TYR A 162 -3.36 7.54 12.06
C TYR A 162 -4.62 6.86 12.62
N GLU A 163 -4.75 6.77 13.94
CA GLU A 163 -5.86 6.07 14.60
C GLU A 163 -7.23 6.53 14.08
N LYS A 164 -7.47 7.85 14.05
CA LYS A 164 -8.75 8.42 13.58
C LYS A 164 -9.02 8.07 12.10
N PHE A 165 -8.00 8.13 11.26
CA PHE A 165 -8.12 7.78 9.85
C PHE A 165 -8.46 6.28 9.69
N ILE A 166 -7.80 5.41 10.45
CA ILE A 166 -8.09 3.97 10.44
C ILE A 166 -9.51 3.69 10.94
N ASP A 167 -9.93 4.35 12.02
CA ASP A 167 -11.31 4.22 12.55
C ASP A 167 -12.37 4.57 11.50
N GLU A 168 -12.17 5.65 10.73
CA GLU A 168 -13.07 6.03 9.65
C GLU A 168 -13.15 4.96 8.55
N LYS A 169 -12.02 4.36 8.17
CA LYS A 169 -11.98 3.34 7.12
C LYS A 169 -12.53 1.98 7.57
N ILE A 170 -12.32 1.60 8.82
CA ILE A 170 -12.89 0.36 9.39
C ILE A 170 -14.43 0.39 9.41
N LYS A 171 -15.06 1.56 9.58
CA LYS A 171 -16.53 1.71 9.52
C LYS A 171 -17.12 1.30 8.17
N LEU A 172 -16.31 1.29 7.11
CA LEU A 172 -16.75 0.87 5.78
C LEU A 172 -16.78 -0.65 5.60
N LEU A 173 -16.18 -1.42 6.53
CA LEU A 173 -16.21 -2.88 6.53
C LEU A 173 -17.64 -3.39 6.73
N LYS A 174 -18.04 -4.34 5.90
CA LYS A 174 -19.35 -5.03 5.95
C LYS A 174 -19.28 -6.38 6.64
N LEU A 175 -18.23 -6.63 7.45
CA LEU A 175 -18.10 -7.84 8.24
C LEU A 175 -19.19 -7.86 9.35
N LYS A 176 -19.94 -8.96 9.45
CA LYS A 176 -21.08 -9.05 10.38
C LYS A 176 -20.67 -9.03 11.86
N ASN A 177 -19.49 -9.55 12.18
CA ASN A 177 -19.00 -9.66 13.55
C ASN A 177 -17.49 -9.42 13.57
N PHE A 178 -17.11 -8.21 13.96
CA PHE A 178 -15.70 -7.89 14.20
C PHE A 178 -15.53 -7.04 15.46
N LYS A 179 -14.37 -7.18 16.08
CA LYS A 179 -13.94 -6.39 17.24
C LYS A 179 -12.73 -5.55 16.86
N ILE A 180 -12.61 -4.37 17.42
CA ILE A 180 -11.45 -3.51 17.26
C ILE A 180 -10.56 -3.66 18.48
N PHE A 181 -9.27 -3.84 18.25
CA PHE A 181 -8.25 -3.86 19.29
C PHE A 181 -7.11 -2.92 18.97
N LYS A 182 -6.98 -1.87 19.76
CA LYS A 182 -5.94 -0.85 19.63
C LYS A 182 -4.81 -1.14 20.60
N TYR A 183 -3.57 -1.16 20.11
CA TYR A 183 -2.40 -1.49 20.93
C TYR A 183 -1.36 -0.36 20.95
N SER A 184 -0.47 -0.40 21.90
CA SER A 184 0.72 0.44 21.93
C SER A 184 1.85 -0.23 21.16
N SER A 185 2.55 0.52 20.30
CA SER A 185 3.74 0.01 19.58
C SER A 185 4.97 -0.15 20.49
N ASP A 186 4.89 0.25 21.78
CA ASP A 186 5.97 0.02 22.75
C ASP A 186 6.11 -1.49 23.04
N PRO A 187 7.23 -2.13 22.67
CA PRO A 187 7.42 -3.57 22.85
C PRO A 187 7.27 -4.05 24.28
N ARG A 188 7.55 -3.16 25.27
CA ARG A 188 7.47 -3.49 26.70
C ARG A 188 6.04 -3.80 27.16
N VAL A 189 5.04 -3.24 26.49
CA VAL A 189 3.63 -3.41 26.85
C VAL A 189 2.83 -4.19 25.80
N LEU A 190 3.31 -4.26 24.57
CA LEU A 190 2.63 -4.90 23.45
C LEU A 190 2.27 -6.36 23.76
N THR A 191 3.24 -7.17 24.18
CA THR A 191 3.02 -8.60 24.47
C THR A 191 1.93 -8.78 25.52
N GLY A 192 1.96 -8.04 26.63
CA GLY A 192 0.92 -8.10 27.68
C GLY A 192 -0.46 -7.65 27.18
N GLN A 193 -0.53 -6.75 26.21
CA GLN A 193 -1.80 -6.37 25.55
C GLN A 193 -2.34 -7.49 24.66
N ILE A 194 -1.47 -8.16 23.90
CA ILE A 194 -1.86 -9.32 23.07
C ILE A 194 -2.25 -10.51 23.95
N GLU A 195 -1.58 -10.77 25.06
CA GLU A 195 -1.96 -11.79 26.03
C GLU A 195 -3.39 -11.54 26.58
N LYS A 196 -3.75 -10.29 26.85
CA LYS A 196 -5.13 -9.93 27.26
C LYS A 196 -6.13 -10.18 26.13
N LEU A 197 -5.82 -9.79 24.89
CA LEU A 197 -6.69 -10.04 23.74
C LEU A 197 -7.00 -11.53 23.54
N THR A 198 -5.99 -12.36 23.76
CA THR A 198 -6.03 -13.81 23.51
C THR A 198 -6.44 -14.64 24.72
N ASP A 199 -6.74 -14.02 25.85
CA ASP A 199 -6.99 -14.71 27.14
C ASP A 199 -5.88 -15.70 27.51
N TYR A 200 -4.62 -15.43 27.09
CA TYR A 200 -3.49 -16.34 27.25
C TYR A 200 -3.33 -16.83 28.70
N GLY A 201 -3.38 -15.91 29.67
CA GLY A 201 -3.23 -16.24 31.09
C GLY A 201 -4.32 -17.19 31.59
N ARG A 202 -5.60 -17.02 31.18
CA ARG A 202 -6.69 -17.93 31.50
C ARG A 202 -6.49 -19.29 30.86
N ARG A 203 -6.22 -19.31 29.56
CA ARG A 203 -5.99 -20.56 28.81
C ARG A 203 -4.82 -21.37 29.35
N LYS A 204 -3.75 -20.72 29.81
CA LYS A 204 -2.60 -21.35 30.48
C LYS A 204 -2.99 -21.96 31.85
N LYS A 205 -3.76 -21.21 32.65
CA LYS A 205 -4.29 -21.72 33.93
C LYS A 205 -5.22 -22.92 33.73
N ASP A 206 -6.08 -22.89 32.73
CA ASP A 206 -6.99 -23.98 32.41
C ASP A 206 -6.25 -25.25 31.99
N LEU A 207 -5.15 -25.12 31.23
CA LEU A 207 -4.25 -26.23 30.90
C LEU A 207 -3.65 -26.83 32.17
N GLN A 208 -3.13 -26.02 33.08
CA GLN A 208 -2.53 -26.49 34.31
C GLN A 208 -3.57 -27.21 35.18
N LYS A 209 -4.75 -26.63 35.37
CA LYS A 209 -5.84 -27.28 36.10
C LYS A 209 -6.22 -28.64 35.52
N ARG A 210 -6.31 -28.74 34.19
CA ARG A 210 -6.64 -30.01 33.51
C ARG A 210 -5.56 -31.05 33.76
N LYS A 211 -4.28 -30.68 33.66
CA LYS A 211 -3.15 -31.56 33.97
C LYS A 211 -3.18 -32.05 35.42
N ASP A 212 -3.48 -31.17 36.37
CA ASP A 212 -3.56 -31.53 37.80
C ASP A 212 -4.70 -32.51 38.09
N VAL A 213 -5.84 -32.33 37.43
CA VAL A 213 -6.96 -33.30 37.54
C VAL A 213 -6.56 -34.65 36.98
N LEU A 214 -5.94 -34.72 35.84
CA LEU A 214 -5.52 -35.99 35.20
C LEU A 214 -4.44 -36.71 35.99
N LYS A 215 -3.51 -35.99 36.62
CA LYS A 215 -2.50 -36.57 37.50
C LYS A 215 -3.10 -37.27 38.70
N LYS A 216 -4.24 -36.75 39.24
CA LYS A 216 -4.93 -37.37 40.37
C LYS A 216 -5.71 -38.65 40.00
N GLN A 217 -6.06 -38.81 38.71
CA GLN A 217 -6.85 -39.98 38.28
C GLN A 217 -6.04 -41.26 38.07
N ASP A 218 -4.76 -41.17 37.89
CA ASP A 218 -3.71 -42.22 37.72
C ASP A 218 -4.17 -43.50 36.97
N ASN A 219 -4.92 -43.32 35.89
CA ASN A 219 -5.30 -44.41 34.99
C ASN A 219 -4.63 -44.24 33.59
N GLU A 220 -4.59 -45.31 32.81
CA GLU A 220 -3.90 -45.31 31.51
C GLU A 220 -4.46 -44.26 30.52
N ARG A 221 -5.77 -43.99 30.57
CA ARG A 221 -6.40 -42.96 29.74
C ARG A 221 -5.89 -41.57 30.12
N SER A 222 -5.84 -41.27 31.41
CA SER A 222 -5.32 -39.99 31.93
C SER A 222 -3.84 -39.81 31.62
N LYS A 223 -3.05 -40.86 31.70
CA LYS A 223 -1.63 -40.82 31.32
C LYS A 223 -1.43 -40.51 29.82
N ARG A 224 -2.25 -41.09 28.95
CA ARG A 224 -2.21 -40.78 27.49
C ARG A 224 -2.62 -39.34 27.23
N GLU A 225 -3.68 -38.85 27.84
CA GLU A 225 -4.13 -37.45 27.71
C GLU A 225 -3.07 -36.49 28.24
N LEU A 226 -2.44 -36.76 29.38
CA LEU A 226 -1.34 -35.95 29.91
C LEU A 226 -0.19 -35.81 28.91
N LYS A 227 0.25 -36.90 28.26
CA LYS A 227 1.29 -36.84 27.22
C LYS A 227 0.94 -35.93 26.05
N VAL A 228 -0.35 -35.80 25.72
CA VAL A 228 -0.82 -34.86 24.69
C VAL A 228 -0.77 -33.44 25.22
N LEU A 229 -1.31 -33.20 26.43
CA LEU A 229 -1.36 -31.88 27.05
C LEU A 229 0.03 -31.33 27.39
N ASP A 230 1.03 -32.18 27.61
CA ASP A 230 2.40 -31.73 27.90
C ASP A 230 3.09 -31.08 26.70
N LYS A 231 2.55 -31.27 25.50
CA LYS A 231 3.01 -30.62 24.28
C LYS A 231 2.34 -29.26 24.04
N LEU A 232 1.32 -28.89 24.82
CA LEU A 232 0.56 -27.66 24.67
C LEU A 232 1.09 -26.56 25.60
N TYR A 233 0.97 -25.30 25.17
CA TYR A 233 1.25 -24.13 25.98
C TYR A 233 -0.02 -23.57 26.64
N THR A 234 -1.19 -23.75 26.00
CA THR A 234 -2.49 -23.34 26.51
C THR A 234 -3.57 -24.38 26.22
N LEU A 235 -4.73 -24.29 26.89
CA LEU A 235 -5.90 -25.10 26.62
C LEU A 235 -7.01 -24.27 26.00
N GLY A 236 -7.62 -24.79 24.92
CA GLY A 236 -8.68 -24.12 24.20
C GLY A 236 -8.18 -23.11 23.17
N SER A 237 -9.09 -22.65 22.34
CA SER A 237 -8.85 -21.68 21.26
C SER A 237 -9.15 -20.25 21.69
N VAL A 238 -8.67 -19.28 20.93
CA VAL A 238 -9.08 -17.87 21.05
C VAL A 238 -10.52 -17.67 20.55
N ASP A 239 -11.18 -16.57 20.97
CA ASP A 239 -12.57 -16.26 20.58
C ASP A 239 -12.67 -15.52 19.23
N PHE A 240 -11.74 -15.78 18.30
CA PHE A 240 -11.78 -15.25 16.94
C PHE A 240 -11.14 -16.24 15.96
N ASP A 241 -11.54 -16.16 14.70
CA ASP A 241 -11.07 -17.07 13.64
C ASP A 241 -10.27 -16.34 12.55
N SER A 242 -10.14 -15.02 12.66
CA SER A 242 -9.40 -14.20 11.72
C SER A 242 -8.91 -12.87 12.31
N LEU A 243 -7.81 -12.38 11.79
CA LEU A 243 -7.18 -11.11 12.17
C LEU A 243 -6.99 -10.22 10.93
N ILE A 244 -7.23 -8.91 11.10
CA ILE A 244 -6.79 -7.87 10.19
C ILE A 244 -5.79 -6.99 10.95
N ILE A 245 -4.50 -7.08 10.62
CA ILE A 245 -3.44 -6.31 11.28
C ILE A 245 -3.09 -5.13 10.38
N ILE A 246 -3.40 -3.91 10.82
CA ILE A 246 -3.09 -2.68 10.06
C ILE A 246 -1.81 -2.09 10.62
N ASP A 247 -0.67 -2.67 10.22
CA ASP A 247 0.66 -2.21 10.59
C ASP A 247 1.71 -2.67 9.57
N PHE A 248 2.93 -2.15 9.70
CA PHE A 248 4.03 -2.37 8.75
C PHE A 248 5.36 -2.60 9.47
N GLY A 249 6.33 -3.14 8.72
CA GLY A 249 7.72 -3.24 9.15
C GLY A 249 7.89 -3.95 10.48
N ASN A 250 8.73 -3.40 11.35
CA ASN A 250 9.07 -4.01 12.64
C ASN A 250 7.89 -4.08 13.61
N ASN A 251 6.96 -3.11 13.55
CA ASN A 251 5.76 -3.16 14.40
C ASN A 251 4.89 -4.36 14.05
N LEU A 252 4.62 -4.58 12.77
CA LEU A 252 3.89 -5.76 12.30
C LEU A 252 4.55 -7.05 12.80
N LYS A 253 5.89 -7.16 12.66
CA LYS A 253 6.66 -8.32 13.12
C LYS A 253 6.51 -8.54 14.62
N SER A 254 6.57 -7.47 15.42
CA SER A 254 6.38 -7.54 16.87
C SER A 254 4.97 -8.01 17.27
N VAL A 255 3.94 -7.57 16.54
CA VAL A 255 2.56 -8.05 16.75
C VAL A 255 2.45 -9.53 16.42
N LEU A 256 2.99 -9.95 15.27
CA LEU A 256 2.97 -11.36 14.85
C LEU A 256 3.71 -12.25 15.85
N ALA A 257 4.89 -11.85 16.31
CA ALA A 257 5.65 -12.58 17.33
C ALA A 257 4.88 -12.69 18.66
N SER A 258 4.22 -11.60 19.10
CA SER A 258 3.41 -11.59 20.33
C SER A 258 2.17 -12.48 20.23
N LEU A 259 1.54 -12.58 19.05
CA LEU A 259 0.42 -13.51 18.80
C LEU A 259 0.87 -14.96 18.92
N ILE A 260 1.99 -15.32 18.27
CA ILE A 260 2.55 -16.68 18.36
C ILE A 260 2.99 -16.99 19.79
N PHE A 261 3.65 -16.05 20.48
CA PHE A 261 4.00 -16.20 21.89
C PHE A 261 2.78 -16.46 22.78
N SER A 262 1.65 -15.84 22.44
CA SER A 262 0.37 -16.05 23.13
C SER A 262 -0.39 -17.29 22.67
N ASP A 263 0.29 -18.21 21.97
CA ASP A 263 -0.26 -19.49 21.48
C ASP A 263 -1.48 -19.28 20.54
N VAL A 264 -1.34 -18.34 19.60
CA VAL A 264 -2.30 -18.14 18.52
C VAL A 264 -1.67 -18.62 17.22
N SER A 265 -2.13 -19.78 16.73
CA SER A 265 -1.60 -20.41 15.54
C SER A 265 -2.18 -19.76 14.26
N ASP A 266 -1.33 -19.51 13.26
CA ASP A 266 -1.72 -19.10 11.91
C ASP A 266 -2.29 -20.28 11.07
N GLU A 267 -2.35 -21.48 11.64
CA GLU A 267 -3.05 -22.64 11.08
C GLU A 267 -4.55 -22.61 11.47
N ASP A 268 -4.87 -22.15 12.68
CA ASP A 268 -6.24 -22.10 13.22
C ASP A 268 -6.91 -20.75 12.95
N VAL A 269 -6.17 -19.67 13.10
CA VAL A 269 -6.62 -18.29 12.88
C VAL A 269 -6.04 -17.75 11.59
N LEU A 270 -6.86 -17.20 10.74
CA LEU A 270 -6.41 -16.61 9.46
C LEU A 270 -5.83 -15.22 9.69
N PHE A 271 -4.53 -15.07 9.48
CA PHE A 271 -3.82 -13.81 9.64
C PHE A 271 -3.84 -13.02 8.34
N THR A 272 -4.36 -11.81 8.38
CA THR A 272 -4.27 -10.85 7.26
C THR A 272 -3.62 -9.56 7.70
N THR A 273 -2.92 -8.91 6.77
CA THR A 273 -2.35 -7.58 6.97
C THR A 273 -2.58 -6.71 5.73
N VAL A 274 -2.21 -5.43 5.81
CA VAL A 274 -2.30 -4.50 4.68
C VAL A 274 -1.15 -4.71 3.69
N ASN A 275 -1.15 -3.96 2.58
CA ASN A 275 -0.17 -4.12 1.50
C ASN A 275 1.29 -4.00 1.98
N GLN A 276 2.08 -4.99 1.67
CA GLN A 276 3.51 -5.05 1.99
C GLN A 276 4.41 -4.88 0.75
N TRP A 277 3.88 -4.48 -0.38
CA TRP A 277 4.63 -4.26 -1.64
C TRP A 277 5.60 -5.39 -2.00
N PHE A 278 5.32 -6.64 -1.59
CA PHE A 278 6.24 -7.78 -1.77
C PHE A 278 7.58 -7.62 -1.03
N ASP A 279 7.58 -6.95 0.13
CA ASP A 279 8.76 -6.84 1.00
C ASP A 279 9.21 -8.21 1.51
N GLU A 280 10.36 -8.68 1.00
CA GLU A 280 10.93 -9.98 1.36
C GLU A 280 11.41 -10.03 2.82
N SER A 281 11.56 -8.89 3.48
CA SER A 281 11.97 -8.87 4.90
C SER A 281 10.95 -9.57 5.81
N ILE A 282 9.69 -9.64 5.38
CA ILE A 282 8.61 -10.33 6.10
C ILE A 282 8.84 -11.86 6.17
N PHE A 283 9.61 -12.44 5.24
CA PHE A 283 9.92 -13.87 5.24
C PHE A 283 10.96 -14.28 6.27
N ARG A 284 11.73 -13.33 6.78
CA ARG A 284 12.73 -13.58 7.82
C ARG A 284 12.09 -13.82 9.18
N GLU A 285 10.81 -13.52 9.31
CA GLU A 285 10.01 -13.87 10.48
C GLU A 285 9.53 -15.33 10.35
N ASN A 286 10.32 -16.25 10.90
CA ASN A 286 9.98 -17.67 10.91
C ASN A 286 8.76 -18.03 11.77
N SER A 287 8.24 -17.06 12.54
CA SER A 287 7.13 -17.26 13.48
C SER A 287 5.77 -17.40 12.78
N VAL A 288 5.57 -16.79 11.60
CA VAL A 288 4.30 -16.82 10.87
C VAL A 288 4.49 -17.40 9.48
N LYS A 289 3.86 -18.57 9.23
CA LYS A 289 3.93 -19.28 7.93
C LYS A 289 2.84 -18.83 6.95
N ASN A 290 1.72 -18.34 7.46
CA ASN A 290 0.49 -18.09 6.70
C ASN A 290 -0.02 -16.65 6.91
N LEU A 291 0.73 -15.66 6.44
CA LEU A 291 0.28 -14.27 6.42
C LEU A 291 -0.27 -13.92 5.04
N TYR A 292 -1.51 -13.40 5.01
CA TYR A 292 -2.17 -12.96 3.78
C TYR A 292 -2.22 -11.44 3.72
N PHE A 293 -2.04 -10.89 2.52
CA PHE A 293 -2.15 -9.44 2.33
C PHE A 293 -2.62 -9.10 0.91
N PRO A 294 -3.33 -7.97 0.73
CA PRO A 294 -3.68 -7.46 -0.59
C PRO A 294 -2.47 -6.75 -1.20
N SER A 295 -2.27 -6.93 -2.49
CA SER A 295 -1.27 -6.17 -3.24
C SER A 295 -1.64 -6.06 -4.71
N VAL A 296 -0.80 -5.37 -5.47
CA VAL A 296 -0.90 -5.19 -6.93
C VAL A 296 -0.76 -6.52 -7.67
N ASP A 297 -1.07 -6.54 -8.97
CA ASP A 297 -0.84 -7.74 -9.79
C ASP A 297 0.66 -8.04 -9.89
N MET A 298 1.12 -9.08 -9.17
CA MET A 298 2.53 -9.47 -9.10
C MET A 298 3.14 -9.80 -10.48
N LYS A 299 2.35 -10.36 -11.39
CA LYS A 299 2.86 -10.69 -12.74
C LYS A 299 3.14 -9.42 -13.52
N GLN A 300 2.24 -8.44 -13.43
CA GLN A 300 2.43 -7.14 -14.10
C GLN A 300 3.55 -6.34 -13.42
N PHE A 301 3.62 -6.37 -12.10
CA PHE A 301 4.69 -5.73 -11.34
C PHE A 301 6.08 -6.26 -11.72
N LYS A 302 6.24 -7.59 -11.83
CA LYS A 302 7.49 -8.20 -12.30
C LYS A 302 7.84 -7.78 -13.73
N LYS A 303 6.87 -7.80 -14.65
CA LYS A 303 7.07 -7.34 -16.04
C LYS A 303 7.50 -5.87 -16.10
N TYR A 304 6.89 -5.02 -15.28
CA TYR A 304 7.28 -3.62 -15.16
C TYR A 304 8.73 -3.49 -14.67
N ASN A 305 9.10 -4.17 -13.57
CA ASN A 305 10.45 -4.14 -13.02
C ASN A 305 11.50 -4.63 -14.02
N GLU A 306 11.22 -5.73 -14.72
CA GLU A 306 12.12 -6.26 -15.77
C GLU A 306 12.30 -5.26 -16.92
N LYS A 307 11.21 -4.64 -17.36
CA LYS A 307 11.26 -3.66 -18.44
C LYS A 307 12.00 -2.40 -18.02
N TYR A 308 11.71 -1.89 -16.82
CA TYR A 308 12.41 -0.74 -16.24
C TYR A 308 13.91 -1.02 -16.16
N PHE A 309 14.30 -2.18 -15.63
CA PHE A 309 15.71 -2.59 -15.54
C PHE A 309 16.39 -2.69 -16.90
N ARG A 310 15.73 -3.30 -17.89
CA ARG A 310 16.28 -3.41 -19.26
C ARG A 310 16.49 -2.03 -19.92
N THR A 311 15.61 -1.07 -19.62
CA THR A 311 15.66 0.26 -20.24
C THR A 311 16.69 1.15 -19.56
N PHE A 312 16.78 1.13 -18.22
CA PHE A 312 17.56 2.09 -17.45
C PHE A 312 18.73 1.48 -16.69
N SER A 313 18.88 0.16 -16.66
CA SER A 313 19.86 -0.59 -15.84
C SER A 313 19.77 -0.28 -14.34
N LEU A 314 18.60 0.17 -13.89
CA LEU A 314 18.28 0.52 -12.50
C LEU A 314 17.09 -0.31 -12.03
N LYS A 315 16.99 -0.52 -10.71
CA LYS A 315 15.76 -1.07 -10.10
C LYS A 315 14.83 0.09 -9.74
N PRO A 316 13.54 0.01 -10.10
CA PRO A 316 12.58 1.03 -9.69
C PRO A 316 12.26 0.91 -8.21
N ASP A 317 11.94 2.03 -7.55
CA ASP A 317 11.20 2.00 -6.30
C ASP A 317 9.79 1.47 -6.57
N GLU A 318 9.26 0.64 -5.69
CA GLU A 318 8.02 -0.10 -5.91
C GLU A 318 6.82 0.80 -6.20
N ILE A 319 6.73 1.94 -5.51
CA ILE A 319 5.65 2.91 -5.67
C ILE A 319 5.66 3.60 -7.05
N THR A 320 6.78 3.60 -7.76
CA THR A 320 6.92 4.34 -9.02
C THR A 320 6.09 3.77 -10.16
N ILE A 321 5.65 2.52 -10.06
CA ILE A 321 4.67 1.93 -10.99
C ILE A 321 3.35 2.74 -11.02
N LEU A 322 3.05 3.49 -9.94
CA LEU A 322 1.87 4.37 -9.89
C LEU A 322 1.97 5.51 -10.91
N SER A 323 3.15 6.11 -11.12
CA SER A 323 3.31 7.16 -12.13
C SER A 323 3.18 6.62 -13.55
N TYR A 324 3.63 5.39 -13.79
CA TYR A 324 3.41 4.69 -15.04
C TYR A 324 1.91 4.52 -15.32
N ASP A 325 1.15 4.02 -14.34
CA ASP A 325 -0.30 3.83 -14.48
C ASP A 325 -1.05 5.18 -14.52
N ALA A 326 -0.56 6.22 -13.83
CA ALA A 326 -1.11 7.57 -13.91
C ALA A 326 -1.09 8.11 -15.33
N LEU A 327 0.07 8.02 -16.00
CA LEU A 327 0.19 8.46 -17.40
C LEU A 327 -0.71 7.63 -18.31
N GLY A 328 -0.72 6.32 -18.13
CA GLY A 328 -1.59 5.41 -18.88
C GLY A 328 -3.08 5.75 -18.72
N LEU A 329 -3.52 6.06 -17.49
CA LEU A 329 -4.88 6.48 -17.19
C LEU A 329 -5.23 7.81 -17.87
N ILE A 330 -4.36 8.82 -17.74
CA ILE A 330 -4.57 10.13 -18.38
C ILE A 330 -4.70 9.97 -19.89
N TYR A 331 -3.78 9.20 -20.51
CA TYR A 331 -3.81 8.94 -21.95
C TYR A 331 -5.10 8.23 -22.37
N TYR A 332 -5.52 7.21 -21.63
CA TYR A 332 -6.76 6.48 -21.92
C TYR A 332 -7.98 7.42 -21.92
N ILE A 333 -8.12 8.25 -20.87
CA ILE A 333 -9.23 9.20 -20.73
C ILE A 333 -9.19 10.27 -21.82
N TRP A 334 -8.00 10.83 -22.08
CA TRP A 334 -7.81 11.85 -23.11
C TRP A 334 -8.18 11.35 -24.51
N ASN A 335 -7.75 10.14 -24.86
CA ASN A 335 -8.03 9.55 -26.15
C ASN A 335 -9.52 9.19 -26.31
N LYS A 336 -10.13 8.64 -25.26
CA LYS A 336 -11.55 8.26 -25.24
C LYS A 336 -12.48 9.47 -25.40
N ASN A 337 -12.18 10.54 -24.67
CA ASN A 337 -13.04 11.75 -24.61
C ASN A 337 -12.64 12.80 -25.65
N LYS A 338 -11.61 12.54 -26.47
CA LYS A 338 -10.99 13.53 -27.38
C LYS A 338 -10.56 14.82 -26.66
N GLY A 339 -10.04 14.66 -25.45
CA GLY A 339 -9.61 15.71 -24.54
C GLY A 339 -10.02 15.48 -23.10
N ILE A 340 -9.44 16.25 -22.16
CA ILE A 340 -9.82 16.28 -20.75
C ILE A 340 -10.10 17.73 -20.39
N LYS A 341 -11.32 18.02 -19.97
CA LYS A 341 -11.77 19.38 -19.65
C LYS A 341 -11.90 19.59 -18.14
N THR A 342 -12.42 18.60 -17.45
CA THR A 342 -12.69 18.65 -16.01
C THR A 342 -12.31 17.34 -15.32
N ILE A 343 -12.23 17.36 -14.00
CA ILE A 343 -12.01 16.14 -13.20
C ILE A 343 -13.11 15.09 -13.43
N ASN A 344 -14.33 15.51 -13.79
CA ASN A 344 -15.45 14.61 -14.01
C ASN A 344 -15.21 13.68 -15.22
N ASP A 345 -14.35 14.04 -16.14
CA ASP A 345 -13.98 13.20 -17.28
C ASP A 345 -13.31 11.89 -16.86
N PHE A 346 -12.74 11.86 -15.64
CA PHE A 346 -12.15 10.67 -15.05
C PHE A 346 -13.18 9.74 -14.40
N PHE A 347 -14.37 10.22 -14.04
CA PHE A 347 -15.39 9.41 -13.36
C PHE A 347 -16.23 8.58 -14.35
N ILE A 348 -15.56 7.68 -15.03
CA ILE A 348 -16.18 6.77 -16.00
C ILE A 348 -16.76 5.53 -15.30
N LYS A 349 -17.76 4.89 -15.93
CA LYS A 349 -18.41 3.67 -15.40
C LYS A 349 -17.59 2.41 -15.62
N GLU A 350 -16.73 2.42 -16.62
CA GLU A 350 -15.90 1.27 -16.94
C GLU A 350 -14.75 1.10 -15.97
N LYS A 351 -14.37 -0.16 -15.77
CA LYS A 351 -13.15 -0.50 -15.05
C LYS A 351 -11.95 -0.42 -15.97
N ILE A 352 -10.92 0.30 -15.56
CA ILE A 352 -9.68 0.44 -16.32
C ILE A 352 -8.64 -0.51 -15.76
N LYS A 353 -8.03 -1.32 -16.63
CA LYS A 353 -6.96 -2.23 -16.24
C LYS A 353 -5.60 -1.54 -16.38
N GLY A 354 -4.98 -1.23 -15.24
CA GLY A 354 -3.60 -0.78 -15.15
C GLY A 354 -2.60 -1.91 -14.87
N LYS A 355 -1.34 -1.56 -14.65
CA LYS A 355 -0.29 -2.51 -14.24
C LYS A 355 -0.42 -2.92 -12.78
N ILE A 356 -0.85 -2.00 -11.92
CA ILE A 356 -1.05 -2.29 -10.49
C ILE A 356 -2.33 -3.06 -10.21
N GLY A 357 -3.32 -3.01 -11.10
CA GLY A 357 -4.60 -3.67 -10.92
C GLY A 357 -5.68 -3.03 -11.75
N THR A 358 -6.92 -3.24 -11.35
CA THR A 358 -8.08 -2.64 -12.00
C THR A 358 -8.56 -1.45 -11.18
N PHE A 359 -8.66 -0.30 -11.84
CA PHE A 359 -9.21 0.92 -11.27
C PHE A 359 -10.73 0.96 -11.48
N GLU A 360 -11.45 1.31 -10.45
CA GLU A 360 -12.89 1.57 -10.46
C GLU A 360 -13.14 2.96 -9.88
N PHE A 361 -13.80 3.80 -10.64
CA PHE A 361 -14.19 5.14 -10.17
C PHE A 361 -15.56 5.06 -9.53
N LYS A 362 -15.66 5.35 -8.23
CA LYS A 362 -16.90 5.29 -7.49
C LYS A 362 -16.96 6.43 -6.47
N ASP A 363 -18.10 7.14 -6.45
CA ASP A 363 -18.38 8.20 -5.47
C ASP A 363 -17.22 9.24 -5.34
N GLY A 364 -16.66 9.66 -6.48
CA GLY A 364 -15.55 10.64 -6.52
C GLY A 364 -14.19 10.08 -6.10
N LYS A 365 -14.07 8.75 -5.96
CA LYS A 365 -12.84 8.07 -5.52
C LYS A 365 -12.39 7.02 -6.51
N VAL A 366 -11.12 6.70 -6.44
CA VAL A 366 -10.54 5.55 -7.14
C VAL A 366 -10.41 4.38 -6.17
N LEU A 367 -11.08 3.29 -6.49
CA LEU A 367 -10.92 2.02 -5.80
C LEU A 367 -10.13 1.06 -6.67
N GLN A 368 -9.13 0.43 -6.09
CA GLN A 368 -8.31 -0.56 -6.79
C GLN A 368 -8.76 -1.97 -6.42
N GLN A 369 -8.93 -2.82 -7.41
CA GLN A 369 -9.17 -4.24 -7.20
C GLN A 369 -7.82 -4.94 -6.99
N LEU A 370 -7.47 -5.15 -5.74
CA LEU A 370 -6.23 -5.81 -5.34
C LEU A 370 -6.40 -7.32 -5.29
N LYS A 371 -5.31 -8.05 -5.53
CA LYS A 371 -5.22 -9.49 -5.36
C LYS A 371 -4.70 -9.84 -3.97
N ILE A 372 -5.09 -11.00 -3.46
CA ILE A 372 -4.57 -11.51 -2.18
C ILE A 372 -3.35 -12.40 -2.45
N TYR A 373 -2.31 -12.16 -1.69
CA TYR A 373 -1.09 -12.93 -1.68
C TYR A 373 -0.85 -13.56 -0.31
N LYS A 374 -0.09 -14.63 -0.32
CA LYS A 374 0.32 -15.36 0.87
C LYS A 374 1.84 -15.54 0.83
N THR A 375 2.46 -15.46 1.99
CA THR A 375 3.86 -15.88 2.18
C THR A 375 3.94 -17.40 2.23
N VAL A 376 4.79 -18.01 1.41
CA VAL A 376 5.01 -19.47 1.39
C VAL A 376 6.48 -19.77 1.18
N LYS A 377 7.15 -20.33 2.17
CA LYS A 377 8.56 -20.76 2.08
C LYS A 377 9.47 -19.72 1.41
N GLY A 378 9.45 -18.48 1.89
CA GLY A 378 10.27 -17.39 1.36
C GLY A 378 9.85 -16.89 -0.03
N ARG A 379 8.59 -17.09 -0.44
CA ARG A 379 8.06 -16.60 -1.71
C ARG A 379 6.64 -16.06 -1.53
N PHE A 380 6.26 -15.13 -2.38
CA PHE A 380 4.88 -14.68 -2.49
C PHE A 380 4.11 -15.56 -3.48
N LYS A 381 2.94 -16.01 -3.08
CA LYS A 381 2.03 -16.78 -3.92
C LYS A 381 0.67 -16.10 -3.98
N GLU A 382 0.14 -15.89 -5.17
CA GLU A 382 -1.24 -15.45 -5.39
C GLU A 382 -2.21 -16.53 -4.91
N PHE A 383 -3.29 -16.10 -4.23
CA PHE A 383 -4.22 -16.98 -3.54
C PHE A 383 -5.66 -16.86 -4.08
#